data_de0913b1b80aa5b04ea8eba08626261c
#
_entry.id   de0913b1b80aa5b04ea8eba08626261c
#
_cell.length_a   1.000
_cell.length_b   1.000
_cell.length_c   1.000
_cell.angle_alpha   90.00
_cell.angle_beta   90.00
_cell.angle_gamma   90.00
#
_symmetry.space_group_name_H-M   'P 1'
#
loop_
_entity.id
_entity.type
_entity.pdbx_description
1 polymer ?
#
loop_
_entity_poly.entity_id
_entity_poly.type
_entity_poly.pdbx_seq_one_letter_code
_entity_poly.pdbx_strand_id
1 'polypeptide(L)'
;DKFWNEFYVTRIYYAFLISMQTDTYGDIPLSYYIKGMLPPTQYISYTSQKDVYDAMFKLLDEAITNIKPDKGLNWGEGKGSNDRCYGGDINKWLRFANTLRLRLALRISNVDPDRAQEEGKKAIESTYGLMQSNADNMRTVPKVAPIDKGGEGGGGSENIHALIFGWGAQMVMSKDLEKAYKNESEVLDPRCEILWWRPSPFSDLKEAKESNKDFAGCPIGNMDVQGEDATKSYSPVRCNKLISSDHNNLDDNYWFSEARELVWMSYAESRFMLAEAALRNWTTGSVEQYYIDGIRASMDYYNIDEAKKQAYIDGLKNKQDVSGSDKEKALKEIITQKWISIFPNGNEGWAEFRRTDYPELLNIEENNSDGDVPEGKFIKRIKYPQSESFNPNRPMGDNQGRK
;
A
#
# COMPACT_ATOMS: atom_id res chain seq x y z
N ASP A 1 21.30 -16.40 -23.11
CA ASP A 1 21.23 -16.82 -21.71
C ASP A 1 19.85 -17.32 -21.35
N LYS A 2 19.78 -18.51 -20.71
CA LYS A 2 18.52 -19.19 -20.36
C LYS A 2 17.65 -18.39 -19.40
N PHE A 3 18.25 -17.58 -18.53
CA PHE A 3 17.56 -16.82 -17.47
C PHE A 3 17.66 -15.29 -17.70
N TRP A 4 17.63 -14.86 -18.93
CA TRP A 4 17.78 -13.44 -19.28
C TRP A 4 16.65 -12.57 -18.72
N ASN A 5 15.40 -12.96 -18.94
CA ASN A 5 14.25 -12.20 -18.47
C ASN A 5 14.10 -12.28 -16.93
N GLU A 6 14.41 -13.42 -16.33
CA GLU A 6 14.38 -13.62 -14.87
C GLU A 6 15.32 -12.66 -14.15
N PHE A 7 16.50 -12.45 -14.71
CA PHE A 7 17.48 -11.50 -14.19
C PHE A 7 16.91 -10.08 -14.13
N TYR A 8 16.22 -9.64 -15.19
CA TYR A 8 15.63 -8.31 -15.22
C TYR A 8 14.34 -8.18 -14.40
N VAL A 9 13.51 -9.20 -14.37
CA VAL A 9 12.33 -9.25 -13.47
C VAL A 9 12.76 -9.18 -12.01
N THR A 10 13.84 -9.88 -11.64
CA THR A 10 14.40 -9.78 -10.28
C THR A 10 14.86 -8.35 -9.97
N ARG A 11 15.39 -7.60 -10.93
CA ARG A 11 15.76 -6.18 -10.74
C ARG A 11 14.55 -5.28 -10.53
N ILE A 12 13.44 -5.52 -11.24
CA ILE A 12 12.18 -4.81 -11.01
C ILE A 12 11.69 -5.05 -9.56
N TYR A 13 11.67 -6.32 -9.17
CA TYR A 13 11.25 -6.69 -7.82
C TYR A 13 12.19 -6.14 -6.74
N TYR A 14 13.49 -6.13 -7.02
CA TYR A 14 14.48 -5.54 -6.12
C TYR A 14 14.28 -4.02 -5.97
N ALA A 15 14.05 -3.29 -7.07
CA ALA A 15 13.73 -1.86 -7.01
C ALA A 15 12.48 -1.59 -6.13
N PHE A 16 11.45 -2.44 -6.25
CA PHE A 16 10.27 -2.37 -5.40
C PHE A 16 10.61 -2.57 -3.92
N LEU A 17 11.38 -3.60 -3.57
CA LEU A 17 11.72 -3.89 -2.17
C LEU A 17 12.56 -2.79 -1.52
N ILE A 18 13.58 -2.27 -2.22
CA ILE A 18 14.42 -1.20 -1.68
C ILE A 18 13.66 0.13 -1.56
N SER A 19 12.63 0.36 -2.40
CA SER A 19 11.77 1.54 -2.25
C SER A 19 11.05 1.53 -0.91
N MET A 20 10.50 0.39 -0.49
CA MET A 20 9.85 0.25 0.81
C MET A 20 10.82 0.51 1.97
N GLN A 21 12.06 0.05 1.85
CA GLN A 21 13.07 0.24 2.89
C GLN A 21 13.53 1.70 2.98
N THR A 22 13.88 2.31 1.85
CA THR A 22 14.34 3.72 1.87
C THR A 22 13.22 4.69 2.23
N ASP A 23 11.99 4.41 1.84
CA ASP A 23 10.83 5.21 2.26
C ASP A 23 10.56 5.09 3.77
N THR A 24 10.93 3.98 4.40
CA THR A 24 10.78 3.77 5.84
C THR A 24 11.91 4.41 6.64
N TYR A 25 13.16 4.22 6.24
CA TYR A 25 14.35 4.56 7.03
C TYR A 25 15.16 5.74 6.48
N GLY A 26 14.96 6.15 5.23
CA GLY A 26 15.82 7.11 4.54
C GLY A 26 17.04 6.41 3.93
N ASP A 27 18.24 6.77 4.36
CA ASP A 27 19.48 6.14 3.90
C ASP A 27 19.50 4.65 4.27
N ILE A 28 19.98 3.79 3.36
CA ILE A 28 20.05 2.33 3.56
C ILE A 28 21.38 1.76 3.04
N PRO A 29 21.84 0.59 3.52
CA PRO A 29 23.13 0.00 3.10
C PRO A 29 23.03 -0.66 1.70
N LEU A 30 22.66 0.07 0.67
CA LEU A 30 22.39 -0.44 -0.69
C LEU A 30 23.63 -1.01 -1.39
N SER A 31 24.80 -0.39 -1.21
CA SER A 31 26.02 -0.78 -1.92
C SER A 31 26.46 -2.22 -1.66
N TYR A 32 26.06 -2.76 -0.53
CA TYR A 32 26.31 -4.14 -0.12
C TYR A 32 25.50 -5.14 -0.97
N TYR A 33 24.21 -4.88 -1.15
CA TYR A 33 23.32 -5.77 -1.88
C TYR A 33 23.65 -5.82 -3.39
N ILE A 34 24.13 -4.72 -3.95
CA ILE A 34 24.49 -4.66 -5.39
C ILE A 34 25.77 -5.42 -5.69
N LYS A 35 26.74 -5.44 -4.78
CA LYS A 35 28.05 -6.09 -5.00
C LYS A 35 28.05 -7.58 -4.74
N GLY A 36 27.00 -8.13 -4.15
CA GLY A 36 26.88 -9.58 -3.86
C GLY A 36 27.96 -10.14 -2.92
N MET A 37 28.66 -9.28 -2.19
CA MET A 37 29.74 -9.68 -1.29
C MET A 37 29.24 -9.63 0.15
N LEU A 38 29.31 -10.75 0.86
CA LEU A 38 29.14 -10.80 2.32
C LEU A 38 30.52 -10.56 2.95
N PRO A 39 30.82 -9.36 3.46
CA PRO A 39 32.01 -9.21 4.28
C PRO A 39 31.75 -9.88 5.62
N PRO A 40 32.62 -10.79 6.08
CA PRO A 40 32.33 -11.59 7.26
C PRO A 40 32.24 -10.80 8.57
N THR A 41 32.65 -9.54 8.61
CA THR A 41 32.76 -8.76 9.89
C THR A 41 32.82 -7.24 9.70
N GLN A 42 32.46 -6.68 8.55
CA GLN A 42 32.63 -5.23 8.34
C GLN A 42 31.30 -4.48 8.41
N TYR A 43 31.34 -3.35 9.08
CA TYR A 43 30.25 -2.38 9.08
C TYR A 43 30.01 -1.83 7.68
N ILE A 44 28.76 -1.85 7.24
CA ILE A 44 28.38 -1.49 5.89
C ILE A 44 28.06 0.01 5.84
N SER A 45 28.59 0.70 4.84
CA SER A 45 28.27 2.11 4.61
C SER A 45 26.86 2.27 4.08
N TYR A 46 26.17 3.29 4.56
CA TYR A 46 24.86 3.68 4.07
C TYR A 46 24.97 4.45 2.75
N THR A 47 24.03 4.22 1.88
CA THR A 47 23.82 4.96 0.63
C THR A 47 22.73 5.99 0.89
N SER A 48 22.96 7.23 0.45
CA SER A 48 21.97 8.29 0.62
C SER A 48 20.63 7.94 -0.04
N GLN A 49 19.51 8.37 0.52
CA GLN A 49 18.20 8.13 -0.06
C GLN A 49 18.14 8.60 -1.52
N LYS A 50 18.75 9.75 -1.84
CA LYS A 50 18.86 10.24 -3.20
C LYS A 50 19.52 9.22 -4.12
N ASP A 51 20.70 8.71 -3.75
CA ASP A 51 21.44 7.74 -4.58
C ASP A 51 20.70 6.40 -4.67
N VAL A 52 19.92 6.03 -3.65
CA VAL A 52 19.02 4.86 -3.70
C VAL A 52 17.93 5.05 -4.77
N TYR A 53 17.32 6.24 -4.84
CA TYR A 53 16.34 6.56 -5.89
C TYR A 53 16.97 6.55 -7.28
N ASP A 54 18.17 7.12 -7.44
CA ASP A 54 18.91 7.07 -8.71
C ASP A 54 19.19 5.61 -9.13
N ALA A 55 19.55 4.75 -8.18
CA ALA A 55 19.76 3.32 -8.45
C ALA A 55 18.45 2.60 -8.84
N MET A 56 17.31 2.91 -8.21
CA MET A 56 16.02 2.32 -8.58
C MET A 56 15.60 2.69 -10.00
N PHE A 57 15.69 3.98 -10.39
CA PHE A 57 15.39 4.38 -11.75
C PHE A 57 16.30 3.68 -12.77
N LYS A 58 17.59 3.54 -12.46
CA LYS A 58 18.51 2.80 -13.33
C LYS A 58 18.15 1.32 -13.45
N LEU A 59 17.78 0.65 -12.35
CA LEU A 59 17.35 -0.74 -12.37
C LEU A 59 16.10 -0.94 -13.24
N LEU A 60 15.13 -0.02 -13.14
CA LEU A 60 13.92 -0.05 -13.96
C LEU A 60 14.20 0.24 -15.43
N ASP A 61 15.07 1.21 -15.75
CA ASP A 61 15.51 1.49 -17.12
C ASP A 61 16.15 0.26 -17.78
N GLU A 62 17.11 -0.35 -17.07
CA GLU A 62 17.80 -1.54 -17.56
C GLU A 62 16.82 -2.70 -17.78
N ALA A 63 15.87 -2.89 -16.86
CA ALA A 63 14.90 -3.97 -16.97
C ALA A 63 13.93 -3.74 -18.14
N ILE A 64 13.31 -2.57 -18.23
CA ILE A 64 12.32 -2.25 -19.28
C ILE A 64 12.97 -2.32 -20.68
N THR A 65 14.23 -1.88 -20.79
CA THR A 65 14.96 -1.87 -22.09
C THR A 65 15.38 -3.26 -22.53
N ASN A 66 15.76 -4.15 -21.60
CA ASN A 66 16.42 -5.41 -21.96
C ASN A 66 15.53 -6.64 -21.86
N ILE A 67 14.37 -6.56 -21.23
CA ILE A 67 13.40 -7.66 -21.23
C ILE A 67 12.97 -7.96 -22.66
N LYS A 68 12.89 -9.24 -22.98
CA LYS A 68 12.47 -9.79 -24.29
C LYS A 68 11.13 -10.51 -24.11
N PRO A 69 9.99 -9.84 -24.33
CA PRO A 69 8.66 -10.42 -24.04
C PRO A 69 8.39 -11.73 -24.80
N ASP A 70 8.93 -11.86 -26.00
CA ASP A 70 8.81 -13.03 -26.87
C ASP A 70 9.46 -14.29 -26.29
N LYS A 71 10.36 -14.16 -25.30
CA LYS A 71 11.06 -15.29 -24.68
C LYS A 71 10.39 -15.83 -23.42
N GLY A 72 9.38 -15.13 -22.88
CA GLY A 72 8.71 -15.55 -21.65
C GLY A 72 9.64 -15.63 -20.42
N LEU A 73 9.20 -16.36 -19.40
CA LEU A 73 9.95 -16.68 -18.18
C LEU A 73 10.10 -18.20 -18.04
N ASN A 74 11.29 -18.68 -17.62
CA ASN A 74 11.55 -20.08 -17.38
C ASN A 74 11.10 -20.55 -15.96
N TRP A 75 10.32 -19.76 -15.28
CA TRP A 75 9.76 -20.09 -13.95
C TRP A 75 8.48 -20.94 -14.02
N GLY A 76 8.07 -21.37 -15.20
CA GLY A 76 6.78 -22.01 -15.47
C GLY A 76 5.65 -21.00 -15.64
N GLU A 77 4.47 -21.47 -15.96
CA GLU A 77 3.30 -20.64 -16.24
C GLU A 77 2.11 -20.97 -15.36
N GLY A 78 1.21 -20.03 -15.19
CA GLY A 78 -0.02 -20.18 -14.45
C GLY A 78 0.18 -20.53 -12.97
N LYS A 79 -0.69 -21.35 -12.42
CA LYS A 79 -0.67 -21.77 -10.99
C LYS A 79 0.54 -22.61 -10.61
N GLY A 80 1.23 -23.21 -11.58
CA GLY A 80 2.46 -24.00 -11.38
C GLY A 80 3.73 -23.16 -11.48
N SER A 81 3.64 -21.88 -11.77
CA SER A 81 4.78 -21.00 -11.86
C SER A 81 5.41 -20.72 -10.48
N ASN A 82 6.73 -20.57 -10.47
CA ASN A 82 7.46 -20.03 -9.31
C ASN A 82 7.27 -18.51 -9.18
N ASP A 83 6.74 -17.84 -10.20
CA ASP A 83 6.30 -16.44 -10.12
C ASP A 83 4.93 -16.35 -9.45
N ARG A 84 4.94 -16.05 -8.16
CA ARG A 84 3.73 -15.93 -7.32
C ARG A 84 3.02 -14.60 -7.49
N CYS A 85 3.59 -13.66 -8.27
CA CYS A 85 3.01 -12.35 -8.52
C CYS A 85 2.13 -12.37 -9.76
N TYR A 86 2.67 -12.85 -10.88
CA TYR A 86 2.01 -12.76 -12.17
C TYR A 86 1.93 -14.10 -12.93
N GLY A 87 2.38 -15.20 -12.30
CA GLY A 87 2.30 -16.53 -12.92
C GLY A 87 3.13 -16.68 -14.19
N GLY A 88 4.21 -15.93 -14.36
CA GLY A 88 5.08 -15.95 -15.52
C GLY A 88 4.72 -14.94 -16.62
N ASP A 89 3.71 -14.10 -16.44
CA ASP A 89 3.31 -13.09 -17.42
C ASP A 89 4.28 -11.91 -17.44
N ILE A 90 5.18 -11.93 -18.43
CA ILE A 90 6.23 -10.91 -18.60
C ILE A 90 5.68 -9.51 -18.91
N ASN A 91 4.53 -9.41 -19.60
CA ASN A 91 3.91 -8.13 -19.93
C ASN A 91 3.36 -7.43 -18.70
N LYS A 92 2.84 -8.20 -17.73
CA LYS A 92 2.43 -7.65 -16.44
C LYS A 92 3.62 -7.13 -15.64
N TRP A 93 4.75 -7.83 -15.66
CA TRP A 93 5.99 -7.33 -15.06
C TRP A 93 6.45 -6.00 -15.66
N LEU A 94 6.37 -5.84 -16.99
CA LEU A 94 6.71 -4.59 -17.67
C LEU A 94 5.75 -3.45 -17.31
N ARG A 95 4.45 -3.73 -17.27
CA ARG A 95 3.45 -2.75 -16.81
C ARG A 95 3.65 -2.38 -15.33
N PHE A 96 3.96 -3.35 -14.48
CA PHE A 96 4.33 -3.09 -13.09
C PHE A 96 5.57 -2.20 -12.98
N ALA A 97 6.63 -2.49 -13.74
CA ALA A 97 7.86 -1.70 -13.75
C ALA A 97 7.60 -0.23 -14.09
N ASN A 98 6.80 0.04 -15.12
CA ASN A 98 6.41 1.40 -15.49
C ASN A 98 5.53 2.07 -14.41
N THR A 99 4.59 1.32 -13.81
CA THR A 99 3.73 1.84 -12.74
C THR A 99 4.55 2.15 -11.49
N LEU A 100 5.51 1.31 -11.14
CA LEU A 100 6.47 1.56 -10.06
C LEU A 100 7.32 2.80 -10.36
N ARG A 101 7.80 2.95 -11.61
CA ARG A 101 8.54 4.14 -12.04
C ARG A 101 7.73 5.42 -11.82
N LEU A 102 6.45 5.41 -12.18
CA LEU A 102 5.55 6.56 -11.94
C LEU A 102 5.38 6.84 -10.45
N ARG A 103 5.21 5.80 -9.60
CA ARG A 103 5.14 5.97 -8.14
C ARG A 103 6.40 6.64 -7.60
N LEU A 104 7.58 6.15 -8.00
CA LEU A 104 8.87 6.71 -7.56
C LEU A 104 9.07 8.15 -8.06
N ALA A 105 8.66 8.45 -9.28
CA ALA A 105 8.71 9.80 -9.85
C ALA A 105 7.84 10.78 -9.03
N LEU A 106 6.59 10.41 -8.74
CA LEU A 106 5.72 11.23 -7.90
C LEU A 106 6.29 11.39 -6.48
N ARG A 107 6.96 10.38 -5.95
CA ARG A 107 7.57 10.43 -4.61
C ARG A 107 8.62 11.52 -4.47
N ILE A 108 9.41 11.75 -5.50
CA ILE A 108 10.46 12.79 -5.49
C ILE A 108 9.98 14.16 -5.99
N SER A 109 8.69 14.30 -6.34
CA SER A 109 8.18 15.51 -7.02
C SER A 109 8.36 16.82 -6.26
N ASN A 110 8.51 16.77 -4.94
CA ASN A 110 8.72 17.96 -4.10
C ASN A 110 10.22 18.27 -3.86
N VAL A 111 11.12 17.31 -4.09
CA VAL A 111 12.56 17.46 -3.81
C VAL A 111 13.40 17.54 -5.09
N ASP A 112 12.92 16.95 -6.17
CA ASP A 112 13.56 16.97 -7.49
C ASP A 112 12.49 16.99 -8.60
N PRO A 113 11.78 18.13 -8.79
CA PRO A 113 10.62 18.21 -9.68
C PRO A 113 10.97 17.95 -11.16
N ASP A 114 12.14 18.35 -11.63
CA ASP A 114 12.56 18.18 -13.02
C ASP A 114 12.79 16.70 -13.31
N ARG A 115 13.52 16.00 -12.45
CA ARG A 115 13.73 14.56 -12.53
C ARG A 115 12.42 13.80 -12.37
N ALA A 116 11.56 14.22 -11.45
CA ALA A 116 10.24 13.63 -11.27
C ALA A 116 9.40 13.69 -12.56
N GLN A 117 9.38 14.84 -13.23
CA GLN A 117 8.67 15.00 -14.49
C GLN A 117 9.26 14.12 -15.60
N GLU A 118 10.58 14.08 -15.72
CA GLU A 118 11.27 13.23 -16.72
C GLU A 118 10.90 11.76 -16.53
N GLU A 119 11.09 11.23 -15.33
CA GLU A 119 10.83 9.83 -15.02
C GLU A 119 9.34 9.47 -15.11
N GLY A 120 8.46 10.40 -14.69
CA GLY A 120 7.02 10.23 -14.81
C GLY A 120 6.55 10.16 -16.26
N LYS A 121 7.04 11.03 -17.13
CA LYS A 121 6.75 10.99 -18.57
C LYS A 121 7.26 9.71 -19.21
N LYS A 122 8.50 9.30 -18.93
CA LYS A 122 9.04 8.02 -19.43
C LYS A 122 8.14 6.83 -19.05
N ALA A 123 7.61 6.83 -17.83
CA ALA A 123 6.70 5.77 -17.38
C ALA A 123 5.37 5.77 -18.15
N ILE A 124 4.77 6.95 -18.32
CA ILE A 124 3.46 7.12 -18.97
C ILE A 124 3.53 6.84 -20.47
N GLU A 125 4.59 7.29 -21.13
CA GLU A 125 4.79 7.19 -22.58
C GLU A 125 5.42 5.86 -23.01
N SER A 126 5.73 4.96 -22.06
CA SER A 126 6.30 3.65 -22.37
C SER A 126 5.38 2.83 -23.27
N THR A 127 5.96 2.15 -24.27
CA THR A 127 5.21 1.27 -25.18
C THR A 127 4.51 0.12 -24.50
N TYR A 128 4.98 -0.31 -23.33
CA TYR A 128 4.33 -1.35 -22.53
C TYR A 128 3.18 -0.81 -21.67
N GLY A 129 3.12 0.52 -21.49
CA GLY A 129 2.10 1.19 -20.70
C GLY A 129 2.23 0.94 -19.18
N LEU A 130 1.28 1.49 -18.44
CA LEU A 130 1.05 1.24 -17.02
C LEU A 130 0.08 0.07 -16.83
N MET A 131 -0.23 -0.32 -15.58
CA MET A 131 -1.31 -1.26 -15.27
C MET A 131 -2.61 -0.84 -15.96
N GLN A 132 -3.33 -1.80 -16.55
CA GLN A 132 -4.51 -1.56 -17.40
C GLN A 132 -5.83 -2.02 -16.78
N SER A 133 -5.77 -2.91 -15.79
CA SER A 133 -6.93 -3.44 -15.08
C SER A 133 -6.51 -4.06 -13.74
N ASN A 134 -7.50 -4.43 -12.92
CA ASN A 134 -7.26 -5.17 -11.67
C ASN A 134 -6.56 -6.53 -11.87
N ALA A 135 -6.56 -7.08 -13.09
CA ALA A 135 -5.78 -8.27 -13.42
C ALA A 135 -4.26 -8.01 -13.43
N ASP A 136 -3.83 -6.76 -13.50
CA ASP A 136 -2.43 -6.33 -13.45
C ASP A 136 -1.97 -5.94 -12.04
N ASN A 137 -2.83 -6.04 -11.02
CA ASN A 137 -2.45 -5.76 -9.66
C ASN A 137 -1.20 -6.56 -9.29
N MET A 138 -0.17 -5.86 -8.79
CA MET A 138 1.00 -6.54 -8.22
C MET A 138 0.61 -7.14 -6.90
N ARG A 139 0.64 -8.47 -6.84
CA ARG A 139 0.11 -9.24 -5.72
C ARG A 139 0.96 -10.45 -5.43
N THR A 140 0.90 -10.92 -4.21
CA THR A 140 1.48 -12.20 -3.83
C THR A 140 0.35 -13.13 -3.40
N VAL A 141 0.27 -14.28 -4.07
CA VAL A 141 -0.69 -15.33 -3.67
C VAL A 141 -0.06 -16.13 -2.54
N PRO A 142 -0.63 -16.12 -1.32
CA PRO A 142 -0.09 -16.86 -0.19
C PRO A 142 -0.24 -18.36 -0.41
N LYS A 143 0.72 -19.16 0.11
CA LYS A 143 0.50 -20.57 0.30
C LYS A 143 -0.30 -20.76 1.58
N VAL A 144 -1.45 -21.39 1.46
CA VAL A 144 -2.21 -21.87 2.60
C VAL A 144 -1.77 -23.31 2.84
N ALA A 145 -1.00 -23.53 3.92
CA ALA A 145 -0.70 -24.89 4.34
C ALA A 145 -2.00 -25.54 4.84
N PRO A 146 -2.30 -26.79 4.45
CA PRO A 146 -3.41 -27.52 5.04
C PRO A 146 -3.24 -27.52 6.57
N ILE A 147 -4.25 -27.13 7.31
CA ILE A 147 -4.26 -27.31 8.76
C ILE A 147 -4.33 -28.82 8.98
N ASP A 148 -3.21 -29.42 9.36
CA ASP A 148 -3.20 -30.84 9.74
C ASP A 148 -4.11 -30.99 10.96
N LYS A 149 -5.17 -31.79 10.76
CA LYS A 149 -6.13 -32.10 11.82
C LYS A 149 -5.41 -32.85 12.93
N GLY A 150 -4.83 -32.15 13.91
CA GLY A 150 -4.29 -32.72 15.12
C GLY A 150 -2.81 -32.45 15.42
N GLY A 151 -2.12 -31.58 14.68
CA GLY A 151 -0.74 -31.20 15.00
C GLY A 151 -0.66 -29.88 15.76
N GLU A 152 0.11 -29.82 16.82
CA GLU A 152 0.46 -28.61 17.55
C GLU A 152 1.37 -27.65 16.74
N GLY A 153 1.61 -27.96 15.49
CA GLY A 153 2.31 -27.13 14.52
C GLY A 153 1.32 -26.34 13.69
N GLY A 154 1.06 -25.11 14.06
CA GLY A 154 0.12 -24.26 13.36
C GLY A 154 0.42 -24.19 11.86
N GLY A 155 -0.49 -24.70 11.02
CA GLY A 155 -0.52 -24.41 9.61
C GLY A 155 -0.59 -22.90 9.45
N GLY A 156 0.57 -22.25 9.17
CA GLY A 156 0.64 -20.81 9.03
C GLY A 156 0.18 -20.40 7.64
N SER A 157 -0.76 -19.48 7.58
CA SER A 157 -0.94 -18.72 6.36
C SER A 157 0.26 -17.80 6.15
N GLU A 158 0.81 -17.77 4.92
CA GLU A 158 1.83 -16.79 4.55
C GLU A 158 1.23 -15.38 4.38
N ASN A 159 -0.08 -15.23 4.56
CA ASN A 159 -0.77 -13.96 4.49
C ASN A 159 -0.59 -13.21 5.82
N ILE A 160 0.38 -12.31 5.87
CA ILE A 160 0.67 -11.50 7.06
C ILE A 160 -0.51 -10.63 7.51
N HIS A 161 -1.33 -10.17 6.57
CA HIS A 161 -2.52 -9.39 6.92
C HIS A 161 -3.56 -10.25 7.63
N ALA A 162 -3.79 -11.48 7.14
CA ALA A 162 -4.67 -12.42 7.83
C ALA A 162 -4.15 -12.80 9.21
N LEU A 163 -2.81 -12.93 9.37
CA LEU A 163 -2.19 -13.14 10.67
C LEU A 163 -2.41 -11.95 11.60
N ILE A 164 -2.09 -10.74 11.17
CA ILE A 164 -2.23 -9.51 11.97
C ILE A 164 -3.69 -9.30 12.33
N PHE A 165 -4.61 -9.38 11.37
CA PHE A 165 -6.03 -9.17 11.60
C PHE A 165 -6.70 -10.34 12.34
N GLY A 166 -6.16 -11.56 12.21
CA GLY A 166 -6.72 -12.76 12.83
C GLY A 166 -6.24 -13.07 14.24
N TRP A 167 -5.04 -12.60 14.62
CA TRP A 167 -4.37 -12.96 15.89
C TRP A 167 -4.71 -12.01 17.03
N GLY A 168 -5.91 -11.83 17.34
CA GLY A 168 -6.30 -11.02 18.48
C GLY A 168 -7.28 -9.93 18.13
N ALA A 169 -7.65 -9.82 16.85
CA ALA A 169 -8.79 -9.06 16.40
C ALA A 169 -9.00 -7.67 17.00
N GLN A 170 -7.92 -7.10 17.42
CA GLN A 170 -7.96 -5.83 18.12
C GLN A 170 -7.73 -4.65 17.17
N MET A 171 -7.70 -4.91 15.86
CA MET A 171 -7.60 -3.84 14.89
C MET A 171 -8.97 -3.24 14.63
N VAL A 172 -9.12 -2.01 15.02
CA VAL A 172 -10.31 -1.21 14.77
C VAL A 172 -9.99 -0.10 13.77
N MET A 173 -11.02 0.40 13.11
CA MET A 173 -10.92 1.55 12.19
C MET A 173 -10.36 2.77 12.92
N SER A 174 -9.48 3.52 12.28
CA SER A 174 -9.06 4.82 12.81
C SER A 174 -10.13 5.89 12.57
N LYS A 175 -10.14 6.93 13.41
CA LYS A 175 -11.03 8.08 13.25
C LYS A 175 -10.80 8.80 11.91
N ASP A 176 -9.55 8.83 11.45
CA ASP A 176 -9.21 9.41 10.15
C ASP A 176 -9.80 8.62 8.99
N LEU A 177 -9.79 7.28 9.07
CA LEU A 177 -10.38 6.44 8.04
C LEU A 177 -11.92 6.53 8.04
N GLU A 178 -12.55 6.62 9.22
CA GLU A 178 -13.98 6.92 9.34
C GLU A 178 -14.31 8.23 8.63
N LYS A 179 -13.54 9.30 8.91
CA LYS A 179 -13.72 10.61 8.29
C LYS A 179 -13.58 10.53 6.76
N ALA A 180 -12.59 9.78 6.28
CA ALA A 180 -12.37 9.60 4.85
C ALA A 180 -13.50 8.83 4.15
N TYR A 181 -14.08 7.79 4.80
CA TYR A 181 -15.23 7.05 4.27
C TYR A 181 -16.54 7.84 4.32
N LYS A 182 -16.74 8.62 5.37
CA LYS A 182 -17.93 9.47 5.50
C LYS A 182 -17.85 10.72 4.63
N ASN A 183 -16.63 11.21 4.37
CA ASN A 183 -16.29 12.43 3.62
C ASN A 183 -17.40 13.51 3.66
N GLU A 184 -17.41 14.44 2.72
CA GLU A 184 -18.47 15.45 2.61
C GLU A 184 -19.67 14.97 1.74
N SER A 185 -19.60 13.75 1.22
CA SER A 185 -20.70 13.11 0.49
C SER A 185 -21.80 12.67 1.46
N GLU A 186 -23.04 12.78 1.04
CA GLU A 186 -24.19 12.23 1.78
C GLU A 186 -24.23 10.69 1.68
N VAL A 187 -23.40 10.10 0.83
CA VAL A 187 -23.32 8.66 0.58
C VAL A 187 -22.06 8.11 1.22
N LEU A 188 -22.22 7.20 2.18
CA LEU A 188 -21.10 6.48 2.77
C LEU A 188 -20.33 5.70 1.69
N ASP A 189 -19.01 5.75 1.75
CA ASP A 189 -18.15 4.95 0.88
C ASP A 189 -18.48 3.45 1.02
N PRO A 190 -18.94 2.77 -0.03
CA PRO A 190 -19.38 1.38 0.08
C PRO A 190 -18.26 0.39 0.41
N ARG A 191 -16.97 0.77 0.24
CA ARG A 191 -15.81 -0.03 0.68
C ARG A 191 -15.80 -0.21 2.20
N CYS A 192 -16.35 0.75 2.94
CA CYS A 192 -16.47 0.67 4.38
C CYS A 192 -17.26 -0.59 4.81
N GLU A 193 -18.39 -0.87 4.17
CA GLU A 193 -19.22 -2.05 4.50
C GLU A 193 -18.55 -3.39 4.15
N ILE A 194 -17.60 -3.37 3.22
CA ILE A 194 -16.87 -4.58 2.82
C ILE A 194 -15.73 -4.90 3.79
N LEU A 195 -15.05 -3.85 4.30
CA LEU A 195 -13.80 -3.99 5.04
C LEU A 195 -13.99 -3.97 6.56
N TRP A 196 -15.09 -3.43 7.04
CA TRP A 196 -15.33 -3.21 8.46
C TRP A 196 -16.68 -3.76 8.92
N TRP A 197 -16.70 -4.28 10.14
CA TRP A 197 -17.94 -4.50 10.85
C TRP A 197 -18.38 -3.23 11.59
N ARG A 198 -19.68 -3.10 11.85
CA ARG A 198 -20.17 -2.09 12.78
C ARG A 198 -19.73 -2.44 14.19
N PRO A 199 -19.59 -1.46 15.11
CA PRO A 199 -19.20 -1.72 16.49
C PRO A 199 -20.05 -2.82 17.13
N SER A 200 -19.40 -3.87 17.61
CA SER A 200 -20.02 -5.07 18.20
C SER A 200 -18.97 -5.86 18.97
N PRO A 201 -19.33 -6.72 19.93
CA PRO A 201 -18.39 -7.64 20.53
C PRO A 201 -17.75 -8.51 19.46
N PHE A 202 -16.42 -8.58 19.43
CA PHE A 202 -15.73 -9.32 18.36
C PHE A 202 -15.94 -10.83 18.46
N SER A 203 -16.30 -11.33 19.63
CA SER A 203 -16.59 -12.74 19.92
C SER A 203 -17.96 -13.20 19.40
N ASP A 204 -18.83 -12.28 18.97
CA ASP A 204 -20.20 -12.60 18.52
C ASP A 204 -20.45 -12.14 17.07
N LEU A 205 -20.30 -13.09 16.12
CA LEU A 205 -20.54 -12.84 14.70
C LEU A 205 -22.00 -12.46 14.42
N LYS A 206 -22.93 -13.04 15.16
CA LYS A 206 -24.35 -12.75 14.93
C LYS A 206 -24.63 -11.30 15.30
N GLU A 207 -24.13 -10.85 16.45
CA GLU A 207 -24.26 -9.46 16.86
C GLU A 207 -23.55 -8.52 15.89
N ALA A 208 -22.36 -8.90 15.39
CA ALA A 208 -21.64 -8.12 14.39
C ALA A 208 -22.43 -7.95 13.08
N LYS A 209 -23.08 -9.03 12.60
CA LYS A 209 -23.91 -9.01 11.39
C LYS A 209 -25.21 -8.22 11.56
N GLU A 210 -25.79 -8.26 12.75
CA GLU A 210 -27.08 -7.64 13.06
C GLU A 210 -26.95 -6.22 13.66
N SER A 211 -25.71 -5.75 13.93
CA SER A 211 -25.47 -4.42 14.50
C SER A 211 -26.00 -3.32 13.58
N ASN A 212 -26.79 -2.43 14.15
CA ASN A 212 -27.34 -1.24 13.49
C ASN A 212 -26.65 0.07 13.92
N LYS A 213 -25.55 -0.04 14.71
CA LYS A 213 -24.74 1.11 15.08
C LYS A 213 -24.09 1.74 13.85
N ASP A 214 -23.74 3.00 13.93
CA ASP A 214 -22.93 3.65 12.91
C ASP A 214 -21.49 3.11 12.92
N PHE A 215 -20.81 3.20 11.78
CA PHE A 215 -19.38 2.96 11.74
C PHE A 215 -18.66 4.01 12.59
N ALA A 216 -17.72 3.57 13.40
CA ALA A 216 -16.98 4.41 14.33
C ALA A 216 -15.48 4.09 14.29
N GLY A 217 -14.66 5.12 14.20
CA GLY A 217 -13.20 5.02 14.22
C GLY A 217 -12.62 5.41 15.58
N CYS A 218 -11.54 4.73 15.97
CA CYS A 218 -10.78 5.03 17.17
C CYS A 218 -9.85 6.22 16.91
N PRO A 219 -9.82 7.23 17.79
CA PRO A 219 -8.85 8.31 17.75
C PRO A 219 -7.41 7.78 17.88
N ILE A 220 -6.46 8.45 17.22
CA ILE A 220 -5.04 8.11 17.32
C ILE A 220 -4.52 8.46 18.71
N GLY A 221 -3.79 7.53 19.33
CA GLY A 221 -3.21 7.70 20.67
C GLY A 221 -4.10 7.25 21.79
N ASN A 222 -5.37 6.89 21.54
CA ASN A 222 -6.25 6.36 22.57
C ASN A 222 -5.77 4.98 23.04
N MET A 223 -5.26 4.92 24.27
CA MET A 223 -4.75 3.71 24.92
C MET A 223 -5.74 3.06 25.87
N ASP A 224 -6.86 3.72 26.17
CA ASP A 224 -7.79 3.31 27.22
C ASP A 224 -8.70 2.16 26.81
N VAL A 225 -8.83 1.90 25.51
CA VAL A 225 -9.77 0.92 24.99
C VAL A 225 -9.03 -0.19 24.25
N GLN A 226 -9.06 -1.39 24.83
CA GLN A 226 -8.37 -2.57 24.28
C GLN A 226 -9.32 -3.78 24.17
N GLY A 227 -8.93 -4.76 23.37
CA GLY A 227 -9.64 -6.03 23.27
C GLY A 227 -11.09 -5.89 22.82
N GLU A 228 -11.98 -6.60 23.52
CA GLU A 228 -13.40 -6.63 23.20
C GLU A 228 -14.10 -5.28 23.42
N ASP A 229 -13.64 -4.49 24.37
CA ASP A 229 -14.21 -3.16 24.61
C ASP A 229 -13.90 -2.20 23.47
N ALA A 230 -12.73 -2.34 22.82
CA ALA A 230 -12.41 -1.59 21.62
C ALA A 230 -13.39 -1.90 20.48
N THR A 231 -13.73 -3.16 20.27
CA THR A 231 -14.64 -3.56 19.18
C THR A 231 -16.12 -3.25 19.47
N LYS A 232 -16.52 -3.15 20.74
CA LYS A 232 -17.85 -2.66 21.14
C LYS A 232 -18.04 -1.18 20.87
N SER A 233 -16.95 -0.41 20.91
CA SER A 233 -16.93 1.05 20.74
C SER A 233 -16.60 1.48 19.33
N TYR A 234 -15.69 0.76 18.66
CA TYR A 234 -15.14 1.09 17.34
C TYR A 234 -15.33 -0.06 16.36
N SER A 235 -15.34 0.25 15.08
CA SER A 235 -15.56 -0.70 13.99
C SER A 235 -14.36 -1.63 13.81
N PRO A 236 -14.50 -2.94 14.12
CA PRO A 236 -13.41 -3.89 13.89
C PRO A 236 -13.28 -4.25 12.41
N VAL A 237 -12.09 -4.67 12.01
CA VAL A 237 -11.85 -5.18 10.66
C VAL A 237 -12.71 -6.41 10.39
N ARG A 238 -13.26 -6.48 9.19
CA ARG A 238 -14.12 -7.61 8.77
C ARG A 238 -13.27 -8.78 8.30
N CYS A 239 -12.84 -9.61 9.23
CA CYS A 239 -12.10 -10.82 8.94
C CYS A 239 -12.78 -12.05 9.56
N ASN A 240 -12.49 -13.22 9.01
CA ASN A 240 -13.16 -14.48 9.33
C ASN A 240 -12.69 -15.07 10.67
N LYS A 241 -11.43 -14.88 11.02
CA LYS A 241 -10.76 -15.56 12.14
C LYS A 241 -11.24 -15.10 13.52
N LEU A 242 -11.91 -13.94 13.57
CA LEU A 242 -12.37 -13.33 14.82
C LEU A 242 -13.51 -14.05 15.50
N ILE A 243 -14.23 -14.89 14.79
CA ILE A 243 -15.62 -15.23 15.11
C ILE A 243 -15.83 -16.71 15.26
N SER A 244 -14.85 -17.52 14.94
CA SER A 244 -14.99 -18.97 14.97
C SER A 244 -13.77 -19.60 15.60
N SER A 245 -13.96 -20.23 16.77
CA SER A 245 -13.06 -21.27 17.26
C SER A 245 -13.03 -22.51 16.32
N ASP A 246 -13.91 -22.55 15.34
CA ASP A 246 -13.97 -23.56 14.31
C ASP A 246 -13.17 -23.11 13.09
N HIS A 247 -11.88 -23.44 13.10
CA HIS A 247 -10.94 -23.20 11.98
C HIS A 247 -11.32 -23.93 10.67
N ASN A 248 -12.40 -24.73 10.67
CA ASN A 248 -12.85 -25.50 9.51
C ASN A 248 -13.89 -24.74 8.66
N ASN A 249 -14.37 -23.59 9.11
CA ASN A 249 -15.39 -22.81 8.42
C ASN A 249 -14.81 -21.47 7.95
N LEU A 250 -13.74 -21.52 7.14
CA LEU A 250 -13.18 -20.38 6.46
C LEU A 250 -14.19 -19.95 5.37
N ASP A 251 -15.08 -19.04 5.71
CA ASP A 251 -15.93 -18.37 4.73
C ASP A 251 -15.04 -17.49 3.84
N ASP A 252 -14.68 -17.99 2.64
CA ASP A 252 -13.82 -17.32 1.66
C ASP A 252 -14.38 -15.97 1.17
N ASN A 253 -15.54 -15.58 1.66
CA ASN A 253 -16.20 -14.32 1.31
C ASN A 253 -15.62 -13.08 2.03
N TYR A 254 -14.71 -13.23 2.99
CA TYR A 254 -14.08 -12.09 3.65
C TYR A 254 -12.77 -11.67 2.97
N TRP A 255 -12.57 -10.39 2.81
CA TRP A 255 -11.39 -9.82 2.13
C TRP A 255 -10.07 -10.09 2.85
N PHE A 256 -10.10 -10.30 4.16
CA PHE A 256 -8.93 -10.63 4.97
C PHE A 256 -8.85 -12.11 5.33
N SER A 257 -9.32 -13.00 4.46
CA SER A 257 -9.14 -14.44 4.63
C SER A 257 -7.68 -14.86 4.37
N GLU A 258 -7.28 -15.99 4.95
CA GLU A 258 -5.91 -16.54 4.79
C GLU A 258 -5.57 -16.87 3.33
N ALA A 259 -6.56 -17.17 2.51
CA ALA A 259 -6.41 -17.51 1.11
C ALA A 259 -6.33 -16.30 0.17
N ARG A 260 -6.64 -15.09 0.67
CA ARG A 260 -6.62 -13.90 -0.17
C ARG A 260 -5.21 -13.44 -0.51
N GLU A 261 -5.09 -12.92 -1.70
CA GLU A 261 -3.86 -12.31 -2.20
C GLU A 261 -3.52 -11.03 -1.44
N LEU A 262 -2.21 -10.78 -1.30
CA LEU A 262 -1.68 -9.52 -0.80
C LEU A 262 -1.41 -8.61 -1.99
N VAL A 263 -2.17 -7.52 -2.11
CA VAL A 263 -1.95 -6.51 -3.16
C VAL A 263 -0.95 -5.46 -2.67
N TRP A 264 0.17 -5.34 -3.36
CA TRP A 264 1.25 -4.41 -3.06
C TRP A 264 1.17 -3.11 -3.87
N MET A 265 0.64 -3.20 -5.09
CA MET A 265 0.35 -2.07 -5.96
C MET A 265 -0.88 -2.40 -6.79
N SER A 266 -1.87 -1.52 -6.81
CA SER A 266 -3.13 -1.77 -7.49
C SER A 266 -3.28 -0.94 -8.77
N TYR A 267 -4.15 -1.40 -9.66
CA TYR A 267 -4.59 -0.63 -10.81
C TYR A 267 -5.29 0.67 -10.40
N ALA A 268 -6.08 0.62 -9.33
CA ALA A 268 -6.69 1.83 -8.76
C ALA A 268 -5.66 2.88 -8.40
N GLU A 269 -4.57 2.47 -7.71
CA GLU A 269 -3.46 3.37 -7.40
C GLU A 269 -2.84 3.97 -8.68
N SER A 270 -2.65 3.15 -9.72
CA SER A 270 -2.15 3.62 -11.02
C SER A 270 -3.01 4.75 -11.61
N ARG A 271 -4.34 4.65 -11.46
CA ARG A 271 -5.27 5.70 -11.94
C ARG A 271 -5.14 6.99 -11.13
N PHE A 272 -5.04 6.91 -9.80
CA PHE A 272 -4.82 8.09 -8.96
C PHE A 272 -3.45 8.74 -9.23
N MET A 273 -2.42 7.95 -9.48
CA MET A 273 -1.11 8.47 -9.91
C MET A 273 -1.18 9.19 -11.25
N LEU A 274 -1.99 8.71 -12.20
CA LEU A 274 -2.25 9.41 -13.46
C LEU A 274 -3.06 10.69 -13.26
N ALA A 275 -4.02 10.70 -12.33
CA ALA A 275 -4.73 11.94 -11.97
C ALA A 275 -3.76 13.00 -11.45
N GLU A 276 -2.86 12.65 -10.55
CA GLU A 276 -1.82 13.56 -10.07
C GLU A 276 -0.85 13.98 -11.19
N ALA A 277 -0.43 13.05 -12.04
CA ALA A 277 0.43 13.36 -13.18
C ALA A 277 -0.23 14.34 -14.16
N ALA A 278 -1.53 14.19 -14.41
CA ALA A 278 -2.30 15.14 -15.22
C ALA A 278 -2.40 16.52 -14.54
N LEU A 279 -2.64 16.56 -13.23
CA LEU A 279 -2.66 17.79 -12.42
C LEU A 279 -1.31 18.53 -12.49
N ARG A 280 -0.21 17.81 -12.61
CA ARG A 280 1.15 18.34 -12.77
C ARG A 280 1.51 18.62 -14.24
N ASN A 281 0.62 18.42 -15.20
CA ASN A 281 0.86 18.52 -16.65
C ASN A 281 1.94 17.57 -17.19
N TRP A 282 2.05 16.36 -16.62
CA TRP A 282 2.94 15.32 -17.14
C TRP A 282 2.27 14.48 -18.25
N THR A 283 0.94 14.55 -18.35
CA THR A 283 0.13 13.92 -19.39
C THR A 283 -1.04 14.84 -19.76
N THR A 284 -1.64 14.60 -20.94
CA THR A 284 -2.77 15.37 -21.49
C THR A 284 -4.15 14.81 -21.08
N GLY A 285 -4.18 13.75 -20.28
CA GLY A 285 -5.44 13.15 -19.83
C GLY A 285 -6.20 14.02 -18.81
N SER A 286 -7.49 13.75 -18.64
CA SER A 286 -8.33 14.46 -17.68
C SER A 286 -8.05 14.02 -16.24
N VAL A 287 -7.78 14.97 -15.36
CA VAL A 287 -7.62 14.74 -13.92
C VAL A 287 -8.85 14.05 -13.34
N GLU A 288 -10.04 14.61 -13.62
CA GLU A 288 -11.33 14.08 -13.15
C GLU A 288 -11.57 12.64 -13.63
N GLN A 289 -11.30 12.38 -14.91
CA GLN A 289 -11.54 11.04 -15.47
C GLN A 289 -10.63 9.99 -14.79
N TYR A 290 -9.34 10.29 -14.65
CA TYR A 290 -8.42 9.38 -13.96
C TYR A 290 -8.78 9.19 -12.49
N TYR A 291 -9.26 10.22 -11.81
CA TYR A 291 -9.74 10.15 -10.45
C TYR A 291 -10.94 9.21 -10.31
N ILE A 292 -11.95 9.37 -11.18
CA ILE A 292 -13.14 8.51 -11.21
C ILE A 292 -12.77 7.06 -11.56
N ASP A 293 -11.88 6.87 -12.53
CA ASP A 293 -11.38 5.55 -12.91
C ASP A 293 -10.69 4.85 -11.73
N GLY A 294 -9.95 5.59 -10.91
CA GLY A 294 -9.32 5.08 -9.71
C GLY A 294 -10.33 4.59 -8.67
N ILE A 295 -11.39 5.38 -8.43
CA ILE A 295 -12.48 5.00 -7.52
C ILE A 295 -13.19 3.75 -8.04
N ARG A 296 -13.57 3.72 -9.31
CA ARG A 296 -14.21 2.56 -9.94
C ARG A 296 -13.34 1.32 -9.86
N ALA A 297 -12.07 1.42 -10.23
CA ALA A 297 -11.13 0.31 -10.18
C ALA A 297 -10.98 -0.26 -8.76
N SER A 298 -10.92 0.59 -7.73
CA SER A 298 -10.89 0.18 -6.33
C SER A 298 -12.18 -0.55 -5.93
N MET A 299 -13.34 -0.04 -6.33
CA MET A 299 -14.62 -0.64 -6.00
C MET A 299 -14.88 -1.93 -6.79
N ASP A 300 -14.42 -2.01 -8.03
CA ASP A 300 -14.47 -3.24 -8.85
C ASP A 300 -13.63 -4.36 -8.24
N TYR A 301 -12.47 -4.03 -7.68
CA TYR A 301 -11.65 -4.99 -6.94
C TYR A 301 -12.41 -5.63 -5.79
N TYR A 302 -13.26 -4.88 -5.10
CA TYR A 302 -14.12 -5.36 -4.02
C TYR A 302 -15.47 -5.92 -4.48
N ASN A 303 -15.72 -6.06 -5.79
CA ASN A 303 -16.98 -6.51 -6.38
C ASN A 303 -18.21 -5.72 -5.90
N ILE A 304 -18.04 -4.41 -5.69
CA ILE A 304 -19.15 -3.53 -5.27
C ILE A 304 -20.13 -3.35 -6.42
N ASP A 305 -21.42 -3.42 -6.10
CA ASP A 305 -22.52 -3.25 -7.06
C ASP A 305 -22.45 -1.90 -7.79
N GLU A 306 -22.78 -1.91 -9.11
CA GLU A 306 -22.67 -0.72 -9.97
C GLU A 306 -23.52 0.45 -9.49
N ALA A 307 -24.72 0.18 -8.98
CA ALA A 307 -25.60 1.23 -8.49
C ALA A 307 -25.01 1.93 -7.25
N LYS A 308 -24.38 1.17 -6.34
CA LYS A 308 -23.68 1.73 -5.18
C LYS A 308 -22.45 2.55 -5.60
N LYS A 309 -21.67 2.05 -6.57
CA LYS A 309 -20.52 2.79 -7.13
C LYS A 309 -20.96 4.11 -7.72
N GLN A 310 -22.00 4.09 -8.57
CA GLN A 310 -22.48 5.29 -9.25
C GLN A 310 -23.03 6.31 -8.24
N ALA A 311 -23.86 5.87 -7.29
CA ALA A 311 -24.39 6.74 -6.24
C ALA A 311 -23.29 7.45 -5.44
N TYR A 312 -22.22 6.72 -5.08
CA TYR A 312 -21.08 7.30 -4.39
C TYR A 312 -20.33 8.34 -5.25
N ILE A 313 -20.03 7.99 -6.51
CA ILE A 313 -19.33 8.89 -7.44
C ILE A 313 -20.15 10.15 -7.69
N ASP A 314 -21.46 10.04 -7.87
CA ASP A 314 -22.33 11.20 -8.07
C ASP A 314 -22.39 12.07 -6.80
N GLY A 315 -22.40 11.46 -5.62
CA GLY A 315 -22.29 12.17 -4.36
C GLY A 315 -20.99 12.98 -4.24
N LEU A 316 -19.85 12.40 -4.66
CA LEU A 316 -18.57 13.10 -4.67
C LEU A 316 -18.54 14.26 -5.67
N LYS A 317 -18.99 14.06 -6.90
CA LYS A 317 -19.02 15.11 -7.94
C LYS A 317 -19.78 16.35 -7.53
N ASN A 318 -20.82 16.19 -6.72
CA ASN A 318 -21.62 17.32 -6.22
C ASN A 318 -20.90 18.14 -5.13
N LYS A 319 -19.83 17.59 -4.53
CA LYS A 319 -19.13 18.18 -3.36
C LYS A 319 -17.67 18.49 -3.61
N GLN A 320 -17.03 17.80 -4.53
CA GLN A 320 -15.60 17.86 -4.77
C GLN A 320 -15.30 18.37 -6.18
N ASP A 321 -14.44 19.37 -6.29
CA ASP A 321 -13.91 19.83 -7.56
C ASP A 321 -12.50 19.27 -7.77
N VAL A 322 -12.39 18.27 -8.61
CA VAL A 322 -11.12 17.66 -9.04
C VAL A 322 -10.77 18.02 -10.49
N SER A 323 -11.37 19.07 -11.05
CA SER A 323 -11.09 19.53 -12.41
C SER A 323 -9.65 20.04 -12.59
N GLY A 324 -8.97 20.36 -11.47
CA GLY A 324 -7.63 20.95 -11.47
C GLY A 324 -7.62 22.47 -11.55
N SER A 325 -8.77 23.14 -11.44
CA SER A 325 -8.89 24.59 -11.31
C SER A 325 -8.22 25.09 -10.02
N ASP A 326 -8.40 24.35 -8.92
CA ASP A 326 -7.66 24.46 -7.66
C ASP A 326 -6.80 23.20 -7.48
N LYS A 327 -5.50 23.35 -7.77
CA LYS A 327 -4.57 22.20 -7.76
C LYS A 327 -4.39 21.59 -6.38
N GLU A 328 -4.41 22.41 -5.33
CA GLU A 328 -4.21 21.91 -3.97
C GLU A 328 -5.43 21.11 -3.50
N LYS A 329 -6.63 21.63 -3.76
CA LYS A 329 -7.87 20.94 -3.48
C LYS A 329 -7.97 19.62 -4.27
N ALA A 330 -7.68 19.67 -5.57
CA ALA A 330 -7.68 18.46 -6.40
C ALA A 330 -6.66 17.41 -5.90
N LEU A 331 -5.46 17.82 -5.52
CA LEU A 331 -4.44 16.94 -4.97
C LEU A 331 -4.92 16.28 -3.67
N LYS A 332 -5.51 17.04 -2.76
CA LYS A 332 -6.09 16.52 -1.52
C LYS A 332 -7.09 15.40 -1.79
N GLU A 333 -8.03 15.62 -2.71
CA GLU A 333 -9.05 14.62 -3.03
C GLU A 333 -8.44 13.37 -3.69
N ILE A 334 -7.51 13.55 -4.63
CA ILE A 334 -6.80 12.45 -5.30
C ILE A 334 -6.06 11.59 -4.27
N ILE A 335 -5.28 12.21 -3.38
CA ILE A 335 -4.49 11.47 -2.40
C ILE A 335 -5.38 10.81 -1.35
N THR A 336 -6.47 11.46 -0.92
CA THR A 336 -7.41 10.86 0.03
C THR A 336 -8.04 9.60 -0.55
N GLN A 337 -8.51 9.62 -1.81
CA GLN A 337 -9.07 8.45 -2.45
C GLN A 337 -8.02 7.38 -2.76
N LYS A 338 -6.79 7.78 -3.14
CA LYS A 338 -5.65 6.86 -3.25
C LYS A 338 -5.41 6.16 -1.91
N TRP A 339 -5.33 6.90 -0.81
CA TRP A 339 -5.09 6.38 0.54
C TRP A 339 -6.15 5.35 0.97
N ILE A 340 -7.44 5.62 0.70
CA ILE A 340 -8.51 4.63 0.91
C ILE A 340 -8.27 3.37 0.05
N SER A 341 -7.88 3.53 -1.21
CA SER A 341 -7.79 2.43 -2.18
C SER A 341 -6.62 1.48 -1.92
N ILE A 342 -5.54 1.95 -1.28
CA ILE A 342 -4.35 1.15 -0.99
C ILE A 342 -4.42 0.45 0.37
N PHE A 343 -5.47 0.69 1.17
CA PHE A 343 -5.67 -0.06 2.40
C PHE A 343 -5.68 -1.58 2.11
N PRO A 344 -4.98 -2.42 2.89
CA PRO A 344 -4.29 -2.14 4.13
C PRO A 344 -2.76 -1.87 4.01
N ASN A 345 -2.25 -1.42 2.86
CA ASN A 345 -0.83 -1.13 2.66
C ASN A 345 -0.41 0.16 3.40
N GLY A 346 -0.17 0.04 4.71
CA GLY A 346 0.17 1.16 5.56
C GLY A 346 1.49 1.84 5.20
N ASN A 347 2.47 1.09 4.69
CA ASN A 347 3.76 1.67 4.28
C ASN A 347 3.61 2.68 3.15
N GLU A 348 2.83 2.33 2.12
CA GLU A 348 2.55 3.24 1.00
C GLU A 348 1.69 4.42 1.46
N GLY A 349 0.65 4.15 2.26
CA GLY A 349 -0.22 5.20 2.81
C GLY A 349 0.56 6.24 3.63
N TRP A 350 1.49 5.77 4.47
CA TRP A 350 2.35 6.65 5.27
C TRP A 350 3.37 7.40 4.42
N ALA A 351 3.92 6.78 3.39
CA ALA A 351 4.84 7.45 2.47
C ALA A 351 4.15 8.56 1.67
N GLU A 352 2.90 8.35 1.22
CA GLU A 352 2.09 9.39 0.56
C GLU A 352 1.72 10.53 1.50
N PHE A 353 1.30 10.23 2.72
CA PHE A 353 1.04 11.25 3.73
C PHE A 353 2.28 12.11 3.99
N ARG A 354 3.47 11.52 4.15
CA ARG A 354 4.70 12.29 4.38
C ARG A 354 5.09 13.20 3.23
N ARG A 355 4.73 12.81 2.01
CA ARG A 355 5.03 13.58 0.79
C ARG A 355 4.08 14.74 0.59
N THR A 356 2.80 14.58 0.94
CA THR A 356 1.71 15.48 0.55
C THR A 356 1.01 16.16 1.73
N ASP A 357 1.21 15.64 2.94
CA ASP A 357 0.43 15.95 4.15
C ASP A 357 -1.08 15.60 3.99
N TYR A 358 -1.43 14.74 3.00
CA TYR A 358 -2.80 14.24 2.80
C TYR A 358 -2.89 12.70 2.99
N PRO A 359 -4.05 12.19 3.43
CA PRO A 359 -5.24 12.94 3.86
C PRO A 359 -4.94 13.85 5.07
N GLU A 360 -5.77 14.87 5.28
CA GLU A 360 -5.68 15.69 6.49
C GLU A 360 -6.03 14.87 7.72
N LEU A 361 -4.99 14.40 8.40
CA LEU A 361 -5.17 13.58 9.59
C LEU A 361 -5.61 14.45 10.79
N LEU A 362 -6.39 13.83 11.67
CA LEU A 362 -6.79 14.44 12.93
C LEU A 362 -5.58 14.47 13.88
N ASN A 363 -5.65 15.35 14.86
CA ASN A 363 -4.64 15.42 15.90
C ASN A 363 -4.55 14.10 16.67
N ILE A 364 -3.35 13.77 17.12
CA ILE A 364 -3.12 12.69 18.07
C ILE A 364 -3.72 13.12 19.39
N GLU A 365 -4.63 12.31 19.95
CA GLU A 365 -5.28 12.64 21.25
C GLU A 365 -4.30 12.54 22.42
N GLU A 366 -3.44 11.52 22.40
CA GLU A 366 -2.40 11.30 23.41
C GLU A 366 -1.07 11.03 22.75
N ASN A 367 -0.08 11.84 23.12
CA ASN A 367 1.29 11.66 22.64
C ASN A 367 2.12 10.85 23.64
N ASN A 368 2.19 9.53 23.43
CA ASN A 368 2.94 8.59 24.26
C ASN A 368 4.36 8.33 23.75
N SER A 369 4.98 9.29 23.07
CA SER A 369 6.31 9.13 22.45
C SER A 369 7.49 9.44 23.40
N ASP A 370 7.23 9.77 24.66
CA ASP A 370 8.26 10.19 25.64
C ASP A 370 9.12 11.37 25.13
N GLY A 371 8.53 12.27 24.33
CA GLY A 371 9.20 13.42 23.75
C GLY A 371 9.93 13.15 22.43
N ASP A 372 9.89 11.94 21.91
CA ASP A 372 10.49 11.59 20.61
C ASP A 372 9.77 12.26 19.43
N VAL A 373 8.47 12.48 19.56
CA VAL A 373 7.64 13.20 18.58
C VAL A 373 7.06 14.44 19.25
N PRO A 374 7.32 15.65 18.72
CA PRO A 374 6.75 16.87 19.26
C PRO A 374 5.23 16.86 19.25
N GLU A 375 4.62 17.58 20.20
CA GLU A 375 3.17 17.75 20.28
C GLU A 375 2.56 18.23 18.96
N GLY A 376 1.45 17.65 18.55
CA GLY A 376 0.77 17.97 17.31
C GLY A 376 1.52 17.57 16.02
N LYS A 377 2.57 16.74 16.13
CA LYS A 377 3.33 16.24 14.97
C LYS A 377 3.15 14.75 14.78
N PHE A 378 3.20 14.33 13.51
CA PHE A 378 3.20 12.91 13.13
C PHE A 378 4.62 12.41 12.88
N ILE A 379 4.83 11.10 13.06
CA ILE A 379 6.10 10.45 12.77
C ILE A 379 6.40 10.57 11.27
N LYS A 380 7.55 11.16 10.94
CA LYS A 380 7.99 11.34 9.55
C LYS A 380 9.06 10.32 9.12
N ARG A 381 9.68 9.61 10.08
CA ARG A 381 10.66 8.55 9.83
C ARG A 381 10.73 7.59 11.02
N ILE A 382 10.94 6.30 10.76
CA ILE A 382 11.27 5.33 11.81
C ILE A 382 12.76 5.46 12.19
N LYS A 383 13.06 5.38 13.48
CA LYS A 383 14.46 5.34 13.97
C LYS A 383 15.13 4.05 13.51
N TYR A 384 16.42 4.12 13.20
CA TYR A 384 17.20 2.90 12.99
C TYR A 384 17.22 2.03 14.27
N PRO A 385 17.34 0.70 14.11
CA PRO A 385 17.48 -0.18 15.27
C PRO A 385 18.65 0.24 16.17
N GLN A 386 18.52 0.06 17.47
CA GLN A 386 19.55 0.45 18.43
C GLN A 386 20.91 -0.26 18.16
N SER A 387 20.87 -1.46 17.60
CA SER A 387 22.08 -2.19 17.17
C SER A 387 22.93 -1.41 16.16
N GLU A 388 22.33 -0.54 15.34
CA GLU A 388 23.06 0.32 14.41
C GLU A 388 23.90 1.40 15.11
N SER A 389 23.68 1.64 16.41
CA SER A 389 24.53 2.56 17.18
C SER A 389 26.00 2.16 17.21
N PHE A 390 26.28 0.88 17.02
CA PHE A 390 27.64 0.33 16.95
C PHE A 390 28.25 0.37 15.55
N ASN A 391 27.48 0.71 14.51
CA ASN A 391 27.99 0.85 13.15
C ASN A 391 28.65 2.23 12.97
N PRO A 392 29.98 2.31 12.81
CA PRO A 392 30.69 3.59 12.64
C PRO A 392 30.35 4.28 11.30
N ASN A 393 29.80 3.55 10.33
CA ASN A 393 29.44 4.03 9.01
C ASN A 393 27.96 4.41 8.92
N ARG A 394 27.23 4.44 10.05
CA ARG A 394 25.84 4.93 10.06
C ARG A 394 25.78 6.41 9.68
N PRO A 395 24.65 6.90 9.15
CA PRO A 395 24.46 8.31 8.89
C PRO A 395 24.66 9.13 10.18
N MET A 396 25.54 10.12 10.13
CA MET A 396 25.74 11.02 11.30
C MET A 396 24.51 11.93 11.44
N GLY A 397 23.91 11.93 12.62
CA GLY A 397 22.75 12.78 12.93
C GLY A 397 21.47 12.02 13.28
N ASP A 398 21.47 10.70 13.29
CA ASP A 398 20.27 9.90 13.54
C ASP A 398 19.81 9.85 15.00
N ASN A 399 20.54 10.42 15.93
CA ASN A 399 20.07 10.60 17.31
C ASN A 399 19.23 11.89 17.50
N GLN A 400 19.12 12.71 16.46
CA GLN A 400 18.28 13.91 16.48
C GLN A 400 17.36 13.80 15.26
N GLY A 401 16.07 13.56 15.50
CA GLY A 401 15.08 13.60 14.42
C GLY A 401 15.30 14.83 13.56
N ARG A 402 15.51 14.64 12.25
CA ARG A 402 15.52 15.78 11.34
C ARG A 402 14.19 16.51 11.50
N LYS A 403 14.28 17.76 11.93
CA LYS A 403 13.15 18.67 12.06
C LYS A 403 12.47 18.90 10.73
#